data_921af03d2ea7bfc3dbd1ec57d2243b5a
#
_entry.id   921af03d2ea7bfc3dbd1ec57d2243b5a
#
_cell.length_a   1.000
_cell.length_b   1.000
_cell.length_c   1.000
_cell.angle_alpha   90.00
_cell.angle_beta   90.00
_cell.angle_gamma   90.00
#
_symmetry.space_group_name_H-M   'P 1'
#
loop_
_entity.id
_entity.type
_entity.pdbx_description
1 polymer ?
#
loop_
_entity_poly.entity_id
_entity_poly.type
_entity_poly.pdbx_seq_one_letter_code
_entity_poly.pdbx_strand_id
1 'polypeptide(L)'
;NADPTRKAKYGNLIEELRACYAFSAPYMATAIFHREAIINGADLTRLAMRFKGFESAMEKQGCCVLHKDCAQCKNLRHFCEQYFKDYDEQVDRKVFTAMIELYVNNIDPKFFPEEIGNLVKKFKGDYQKLTDYVYKNSVLTTKERLFAWLDKGVDQKTIDKDPAYLITKSAQTKNYELRDYLKDNNQKIGALRTLYMEALVEMNKGTVLPPDANSTMRITYGTVGGYSPKDGVTYDYRSSIDGYKEKYVENDPEFDLNPDCWAAIQKGDWGRYADKD
;
A
#
# COMPACT_ATOMS: atom_id res chain seq x y z
N ASN A 1 23.93 8.72 35.41
CA ASN A 1 24.08 10.20 35.54
C ASN A 1 24.97 10.67 36.71
N ALA A 2 25.57 9.76 37.48
CA ALA A 2 26.50 10.13 38.55
C ALA A 2 27.92 10.45 37.99
N ASP A 3 28.27 9.95 36.80
CA ASP A 3 29.53 10.20 36.13
C ASP A 3 29.46 11.52 35.32
N PRO A 4 30.30 12.52 35.66
CA PRO A 4 30.31 13.82 34.99
C PRO A 4 30.55 13.74 33.47
N THR A 5 31.37 12.79 33.00
CA THR A 5 31.67 12.60 31.59
C THR A 5 30.45 12.08 30.82
N ARG A 6 29.78 11.08 31.37
CA ARG A 6 28.52 10.55 30.82
C ARG A 6 27.41 11.58 30.88
N LYS A 7 27.33 12.36 31.95
CA LYS A 7 26.35 13.44 32.07
C LYS A 7 26.57 14.51 31.00
N ALA A 8 27.80 14.88 30.74
CA ALA A 8 28.14 15.84 29.69
C ALA A 8 27.76 15.31 28.30
N LYS A 9 27.98 14.02 28.04
CA LYS A 9 27.72 13.39 26.75
C LYS A 9 26.25 13.05 26.49
N TYR A 10 25.53 12.56 27.49
CA TYR A 10 24.19 11.98 27.32
C TYR A 10 23.10 12.70 28.13
N GLY A 11 23.45 13.72 28.90
CA GLY A 11 22.54 14.30 29.92
C GLY A 11 21.23 14.82 29.35
N ASN A 12 21.25 15.43 28.19
CA ASN A 12 20.08 16.05 27.55
C ASN A 12 19.45 15.17 26.45
N LEU A 13 20.00 13.99 26.19
CA LEU A 13 19.68 13.16 25.04
C LEU A 13 18.17 12.83 24.94
N ILE A 14 17.58 12.40 26.05
CA ILE A 14 16.15 12.01 26.09
C ILE A 14 15.24 13.22 25.92
N GLU A 15 15.58 14.36 26.50
CA GLU A 15 14.82 15.59 26.38
C GLU A 15 14.85 16.12 24.95
N GLU A 16 16.03 16.09 24.30
CA GLU A 16 16.15 16.48 22.91
C GLU A 16 15.40 15.54 21.97
N LEU A 17 15.44 14.23 22.19
CA LEU A 17 14.63 13.26 21.44
C LEU A 17 13.14 13.56 21.60
N ARG A 18 12.67 13.79 22.83
CA ARG A 18 11.27 14.13 23.09
C ARG A 18 10.84 15.40 22.36
N ALA A 19 11.68 16.44 22.40
CA ALA A 19 11.41 17.69 21.69
C ALA A 19 11.31 17.48 20.16
N CYS A 20 12.22 16.71 19.58
CA CYS A 20 12.20 16.39 18.14
C CYS A 20 10.95 15.59 17.75
N TYR A 21 10.55 14.59 18.54
CA TYR A 21 9.34 13.82 18.28
C TYR A 21 8.07 14.64 18.51
N ALA A 22 8.00 15.46 19.54
CA ALA A 22 6.88 16.37 19.77
C ALA A 22 6.68 17.35 18.61
N PHE A 23 7.79 17.88 18.07
CA PHE A 23 7.76 18.74 16.88
C PHE A 23 7.21 18.02 15.65
N SER A 24 7.63 16.77 15.41
CA SER A 24 7.23 16.03 14.21
C SER A 24 5.84 15.36 14.32
N ALA A 25 5.32 15.12 15.52
CA ALA A 25 4.10 14.33 15.72
C ALA A 25 2.89 14.77 14.90
N PRO A 26 2.51 16.07 14.82
CA PRO A 26 1.36 16.52 14.03
C PRO A 26 1.54 16.26 12.53
N TYR A 27 2.76 16.41 12.04
CA TYR A 27 3.10 16.20 10.62
C TYR A 27 3.13 14.72 10.26
N MET A 28 3.63 13.88 11.16
CA MET A 28 3.63 12.42 10.98
C MET A 28 2.21 11.87 10.95
N ALA A 29 1.34 12.30 11.87
CA ALA A 29 -0.07 11.93 11.86
C ALA A 29 -0.73 12.33 10.53
N THR A 30 -0.50 13.57 10.08
CA THR A 30 -0.99 14.06 8.79
C THR A 30 -0.49 13.20 7.61
N ALA A 31 0.79 12.86 7.57
CA ALA A 31 1.36 12.03 6.50
C ALA A 31 0.77 10.61 6.49
N ILE A 32 0.49 10.05 7.67
CA ILE A 32 -0.20 8.76 7.80
C ILE A 32 -1.63 8.85 7.24
N PHE A 33 -2.39 9.89 7.61
CA PHE A 33 -3.75 10.08 7.09
C PHE A 33 -3.76 10.31 5.58
N HIS A 34 -2.80 11.06 5.02
CA HIS A 34 -2.67 11.20 3.56
C HIS A 34 -2.48 9.85 2.89
N ARG A 35 -1.63 9.00 3.46
CA ARG A 35 -1.35 7.69 2.90
C ARG A 35 -2.52 6.72 3.08
N GLU A 36 -3.02 6.58 4.30
CA GLU A 36 -3.98 5.51 4.63
C GLU A 36 -5.43 5.90 4.29
N ALA A 37 -5.83 7.16 4.49
CA ALA A 37 -7.21 7.57 4.21
C ALA A 37 -7.39 8.07 2.78
N ILE A 38 -6.41 8.80 2.21
CA ILE A 38 -6.59 9.43 0.90
C ILE A 38 -6.02 8.58 -0.23
N ILE A 39 -4.78 8.08 -0.10
CA ILE A 39 -4.11 7.36 -1.20
C ILE A 39 -4.52 5.89 -1.24
N ASN A 40 -4.52 5.22 -0.09
CA ASN A 40 -4.80 3.79 0.02
C ASN A 40 -6.20 3.46 0.52
N GLY A 41 -6.98 4.47 0.94
CA GLY A 41 -8.27 4.27 1.60
C GLY A 41 -9.33 3.66 0.69
N ALA A 42 -9.43 4.17 -0.52
CA ALA A 42 -10.35 3.64 -1.55
C ALA A 42 -9.55 2.99 -2.69
N ASP A 43 -10.14 2.00 -3.33
CA ASP A 43 -9.50 1.30 -4.45
C ASP A 43 -9.31 2.22 -5.65
N LEU A 44 -10.26 3.14 -5.92
CA LEU A 44 -10.17 4.14 -6.97
C LEU A 44 -8.93 5.03 -6.81
N THR A 45 -8.67 5.54 -5.60
CA THR A 45 -7.51 6.41 -5.35
C THR A 45 -6.20 5.62 -5.43
N ARG A 46 -6.21 4.37 -5.01
CA ARG A 46 -5.07 3.46 -5.13
C ARG A 46 -4.77 3.12 -6.60
N LEU A 47 -5.80 2.92 -7.42
CA LEU A 47 -5.65 2.79 -8.88
C LEU A 47 -5.08 4.08 -9.49
N ALA A 48 -5.62 5.24 -9.12
CA ALA A 48 -5.17 6.54 -9.64
C ALA A 48 -3.67 6.79 -9.41
N MET A 49 -3.11 6.33 -8.28
CA MET A 49 -1.67 6.41 -8.01
C MET A 49 -0.80 5.65 -9.01
N ARG A 50 -1.31 4.62 -9.67
CA ARG A 50 -0.57 3.88 -10.70
C ARG A 50 -0.29 4.72 -11.94
N PHE A 51 -1.15 5.71 -12.22
CA PHE A 51 -1.01 6.61 -13.37
C PHE A 51 0.04 7.70 -13.16
N LYS A 52 0.49 7.95 -11.93
CA LYS A 52 1.59 8.90 -11.67
C LYS A 52 2.91 8.48 -12.31
N GLY A 53 3.21 7.18 -12.34
CA GLY A 53 4.40 6.67 -13.03
C GLY A 53 4.38 6.90 -14.55
N PHE A 54 3.20 7.00 -15.10
CA PHE A 54 2.97 7.31 -16.52
C PHE A 54 3.32 8.75 -16.88
N GLU A 55 2.93 9.71 -16.05
CA GLU A 55 3.25 11.13 -16.22
C GLU A 55 4.78 11.32 -16.34
N SER A 56 5.54 10.74 -15.41
CA SER A 56 7.01 10.81 -15.45
C SER A 56 7.63 10.09 -16.65
N ALA A 57 7.00 9.03 -17.15
CA ALA A 57 7.49 8.31 -18.33
C ALA A 57 7.19 9.10 -19.61
N MET A 58 6.04 9.74 -19.71
CA MET A 58 5.67 10.62 -20.82
C MET A 58 6.58 11.84 -20.91
N GLU A 59 6.90 12.47 -19.78
CA GLU A 59 7.80 13.62 -19.72
C GLU A 59 9.23 13.27 -20.14
N LYS A 60 9.75 12.10 -19.73
CA LYS A 60 11.16 11.73 -19.94
C LYS A 60 11.44 11.10 -21.32
N GLN A 61 10.49 10.42 -21.92
CA GLN A 61 10.72 9.61 -23.12
C GLN A 61 10.08 10.17 -24.38
N GLY A 62 9.29 11.25 -24.28
CA GLY A 62 8.54 11.79 -25.42
C GLY A 62 7.61 10.76 -26.07
N CYS A 63 7.50 9.58 -25.43
CA CYS A 63 6.78 8.43 -25.93
C CYS A 63 5.83 7.97 -24.85
N CYS A 64 4.61 8.12 -25.09
CA CYS A 64 3.52 7.21 -24.82
C CYS A 64 2.21 7.85 -25.21
N VAL A 65 2.13 8.22 -26.41
CA VAL A 65 0.90 7.90 -27.11
C VAL A 65 0.96 6.38 -27.24
N LEU A 66 0.19 5.68 -26.48
CA LEU A 66 0.14 4.25 -26.32
C LEU A 66 0.46 3.48 -27.61
N HIS A 67 1.71 3.12 -27.76
CA HIS A 67 2.03 2.01 -28.61
C HIS A 67 1.52 0.76 -27.87
N LYS A 68 0.50 0.10 -28.44
CA LYS A 68 -0.07 -1.18 -27.93
C LYS A 68 1.01 -2.23 -27.62
N ASP A 69 2.22 -2.03 -28.11
CA ASP A 69 3.36 -2.93 -27.97
C ASP A 69 4.40 -2.55 -26.91
N CYS A 70 4.26 -1.39 -26.26
CA CYS A 70 5.14 -1.02 -25.17
C CYS A 70 4.92 -1.93 -23.95
N ALA A 71 5.98 -2.50 -23.40
CA ALA A 71 5.91 -3.39 -22.24
C ALA A 71 5.24 -2.73 -21.02
N GLN A 72 5.49 -1.44 -20.79
CA GLN A 72 4.87 -0.68 -19.71
C GLN A 72 3.35 -0.54 -19.89
N CYS A 73 2.90 -0.32 -21.12
CA CYS A 73 1.48 -0.23 -21.45
C CYS A 73 0.77 -1.58 -21.30
N LYS A 74 1.42 -2.67 -21.71
CA LYS A 74 0.91 -4.03 -21.50
C LYS A 74 0.79 -4.36 -20.02
N ASN A 75 1.80 -4.03 -19.22
CA ASN A 75 1.79 -4.24 -17.78
C ASN A 75 0.69 -3.41 -17.07
N LEU A 76 0.50 -2.15 -17.49
CA LEU A 76 -0.58 -1.33 -16.92
C LEU A 76 -1.94 -1.88 -17.29
N ARG A 77 -2.15 -2.26 -18.56
CA ARG A 77 -3.41 -2.86 -19.01
C ARG A 77 -3.71 -4.15 -18.23
N HIS A 78 -2.74 -5.04 -18.13
CA HIS A 78 -2.89 -6.26 -17.34
C HIS A 78 -3.21 -5.97 -15.87
N PHE A 79 -2.53 -4.99 -15.26
CA PHE A 79 -2.84 -4.57 -13.90
C PHE A 79 -4.30 -4.08 -13.78
N CYS A 80 -4.77 -3.26 -14.72
CA CYS A 80 -6.15 -2.77 -14.72
C CYS A 80 -7.16 -3.92 -14.93
N GLU A 81 -6.83 -4.92 -15.76
CA GLU A 81 -7.66 -6.12 -15.93
C GLU A 81 -7.81 -6.91 -14.64
N GLN A 82 -6.71 -7.10 -13.90
CA GLN A 82 -6.76 -7.77 -12.59
C GLN A 82 -7.53 -6.94 -11.56
N TYR A 83 -7.29 -5.63 -11.52
CA TYR A 83 -7.98 -4.71 -10.60
C TYR A 83 -9.51 -4.83 -10.71
N PHE A 84 -10.08 -4.85 -11.93
CA PHE A 84 -11.51 -4.92 -12.13
C PHE A 84 -12.13 -6.32 -11.94
N LYS A 85 -11.36 -7.35 -11.62
CA LYS A 85 -11.91 -8.66 -11.24
C LYS A 85 -12.61 -8.59 -9.87
N ASP A 86 -12.00 -7.87 -8.94
CA ASP A 86 -12.42 -7.81 -7.54
C ASP A 86 -13.02 -6.46 -7.15
N TYR A 87 -13.03 -5.48 -8.07
CA TYR A 87 -13.50 -4.13 -7.80
C TYR A 87 -15.02 -4.03 -7.75
N ASP A 88 -15.54 -3.51 -6.64
CA ASP A 88 -16.96 -3.16 -6.47
C ASP A 88 -17.09 -1.65 -6.25
N GLU A 89 -17.63 -0.94 -7.27
CA GLU A 89 -17.81 0.52 -7.20
C GLU A 89 -18.71 0.94 -6.04
N GLN A 90 -19.75 0.18 -5.71
CA GLN A 90 -20.68 0.57 -4.65
C GLN A 90 -20.04 0.51 -3.27
N VAL A 91 -19.22 -0.52 -3.04
CA VAL A 91 -18.43 -0.66 -1.81
C VAL A 91 -17.40 0.43 -1.76
N ASP A 92 -16.64 0.63 -2.83
CA ASP A 92 -15.54 1.60 -2.90
C ASP A 92 -16.03 3.04 -2.68
N ARG A 93 -17.20 3.42 -3.22
CA ARG A 93 -17.85 4.72 -2.96
C ARG A 93 -18.14 4.96 -1.48
N LYS A 94 -18.62 3.95 -0.77
CA LYS A 94 -18.88 4.03 0.67
C LYS A 94 -17.58 4.21 1.45
N VAL A 95 -16.57 3.43 1.09
CA VAL A 95 -15.23 3.53 1.69
C VAL A 95 -14.64 4.92 1.43
N PHE A 96 -14.65 5.41 0.19
CA PHE A 96 -14.15 6.73 -0.16
C PHE A 96 -14.84 7.84 0.64
N THR A 97 -16.18 7.82 0.73
CA THR A 97 -16.95 8.81 1.50
C THR A 97 -16.51 8.81 2.97
N ALA A 98 -16.46 7.64 3.60
CA ALA A 98 -16.07 7.49 5.00
C ALA A 98 -14.62 7.93 5.25
N MET A 99 -13.70 7.62 4.32
CA MET A 99 -12.28 8.00 4.44
C MET A 99 -12.06 9.50 4.28
N ILE A 100 -12.77 10.16 3.35
CA ILE A 100 -12.71 11.63 3.22
C ILE A 100 -13.28 12.30 4.47
N GLU A 101 -14.42 11.85 4.98
CA GLU A 101 -15.01 12.37 6.21
C GLU A 101 -14.06 12.19 7.40
N LEU A 102 -13.52 10.99 7.58
CA LEU A 102 -12.54 10.68 8.61
C LEU A 102 -11.31 11.61 8.52
N TYR A 103 -10.81 11.82 7.31
CA TYR A 103 -9.67 12.69 7.06
C TYR A 103 -9.97 14.13 7.46
N VAL A 104 -11.07 14.70 6.96
CA VAL A 104 -11.42 16.11 7.18
C VAL A 104 -11.69 16.40 8.66
N ASN A 105 -12.28 15.44 9.38
CA ASN A 105 -12.60 15.61 10.80
C ASN A 105 -11.38 15.49 11.74
N ASN A 106 -10.27 14.92 11.27
CA ASN A 106 -9.10 14.65 12.13
C ASN A 106 -7.84 15.43 11.75
N ILE A 107 -7.81 16.07 10.59
CA ILE A 107 -6.63 16.81 10.13
C ILE A 107 -6.91 18.30 10.06
N ASP A 108 -5.95 19.10 10.58
CA ASP A 108 -6.03 20.56 10.50
C ASP A 108 -6.08 21.00 9.03
N PRO A 109 -7.05 21.86 8.63
CA PRO A 109 -7.21 22.33 7.25
C PRO A 109 -5.95 22.92 6.60
N LYS A 110 -5.01 23.46 7.37
CA LYS A 110 -3.72 23.96 6.85
C LYS A 110 -2.85 22.87 6.20
N PHE A 111 -3.11 21.60 6.55
CA PHE A 111 -2.41 20.44 5.99
C PHE A 111 -3.18 19.78 4.84
N PHE A 112 -4.36 20.24 4.50
CA PHE A 112 -5.12 19.63 3.42
C PHE A 112 -4.34 19.71 2.09
N PRO A 113 -4.30 18.60 1.34
CA PRO A 113 -3.95 18.67 -0.07
C PRO A 113 -4.86 19.66 -0.79
N GLU A 114 -4.32 20.38 -1.74
CA GLU A 114 -5.04 21.47 -2.41
C GLU A 114 -6.39 21.01 -2.99
N GLU A 115 -6.39 19.87 -3.70
CA GLU A 115 -7.62 19.38 -4.33
C GLU A 115 -8.68 18.97 -3.31
N ILE A 116 -8.29 18.35 -2.20
CA ILE A 116 -9.24 18.02 -1.12
C ILE A 116 -9.81 19.29 -0.52
N GLY A 117 -8.98 20.29 -0.24
CA GLY A 117 -9.44 21.57 0.27
C GLY A 117 -10.44 22.26 -0.66
N ASN A 118 -10.18 22.22 -1.97
CA ASN A 118 -11.07 22.76 -3.00
C ASN A 118 -12.41 22.01 -3.07
N LEU A 119 -12.38 20.69 -3.05
CA LEU A 119 -13.58 19.85 -3.10
C LEU A 119 -14.44 19.99 -1.84
N VAL A 120 -13.84 20.01 -0.66
CA VAL A 120 -14.56 20.21 0.61
C VAL A 120 -15.27 21.57 0.62
N LYS A 121 -14.61 22.63 0.16
CA LYS A 121 -15.22 23.96 0.03
C LYS A 121 -16.34 23.98 -1.02
N LYS A 122 -16.11 23.39 -2.19
CA LYS A 122 -17.07 23.32 -3.30
C LYS A 122 -18.37 22.63 -2.88
N PHE A 123 -18.28 21.55 -2.15
CA PHE A 123 -19.42 20.75 -1.70
C PHE A 123 -19.89 21.10 -0.27
N LYS A 124 -19.29 22.11 0.37
CA LYS A 124 -19.68 22.62 1.69
C LYS A 124 -19.74 21.50 2.77
N GLY A 125 -18.82 20.54 2.70
CA GLY A 125 -18.76 19.41 3.63
C GLY A 125 -19.79 18.30 3.36
N ASP A 126 -20.50 18.34 2.25
CA ASP A 126 -21.36 17.22 1.82
C ASP A 126 -20.47 16.15 1.12
N TYR A 127 -19.97 15.21 1.92
CA TYR A 127 -19.03 14.20 1.45
C TYR A 127 -19.66 13.21 0.47
N GLN A 128 -20.98 12.99 0.54
CA GLN A 128 -21.67 12.14 -0.42
C GLN A 128 -21.72 12.79 -1.81
N LYS A 129 -22.05 14.09 -1.90
CA LYS A 129 -22.01 14.83 -3.16
C LYS A 129 -20.60 14.95 -3.72
N LEU A 130 -19.60 15.10 -2.85
CA LEU A 130 -18.20 15.08 -3.25
C LEU A 130 -17.85 13.72 -3.89
N THR A 131 -18.20 12.62 -3.25
CA THR A 131 -17.99 11.26 -3.78
C THR A 131 -18.69 11.08 -5.12
N ASP A 132 -19.97 11.47 -5.23
CA ASP A 132 -20.73 11.38 -6.47
C ASP A 132 -20.07 12.16 -7.62
N TYR A 133 -19.53 13.32 -7.31
CA TYR A 133 -18.77 14.12 -8.29
C TYR A 133 -17.50 13.39 -8.75
N VAL A 134 -16.71 12.83 -7.83
CA VAL A 134 -15.46 12.14 -8.15
C VAL A 134 -15.74 10.93 -9.03
N TYR A 135 -16.65 10.06 -8.60
CA TYR A 135 -16.95 8.81 -9.32
C TYR A 135 -17.67 9.04 -10.66
N LYS A 136 -18.49 10.08 -10.76
CA LYS A 136 -19.12 10.45 -12.03
C LYS A 136 -18.13 10.98 -13.07
N ASN A 137 -17.11 11.71 -12.64
CA ASN A 137 -16.22 12.43 -13.55
C ASN A 137 -14.86 11.79 -13.77
N SER A 138 -14.48 10.78 -12.98
CA SER A 138 -13.22 10.05 -13.19
C SER A 138 -13.39 9.00 -14.30
N VAL A 139 -12.38 8.91 -15.17
CA VAL A 139 -12.30 7.87 -16.20
C VAL A 139 -11.85 6.52 -15.62
N LEU A 140 -11.39 6.51 -14.35
CA LEU A 140 -10.82 5.35 -13.70
C LEU A 140 -11.87 4.48 -12.97
N THR A 141 -13.13 4.92 -12.90
CA THR A 141 -14.16 4.31 -12.04
C THR A 141 -14.74 3.03 -12.60
N THR A 142 -14.83 2.88 -13.91
CA THR A 142 -15.39 1.67 -14.52
C THR A 142 -14.44 1.08 -15.56
N LYS A 143 -14.51 -0.22 -15.74
CA LYS A 143 -13.71 -0.95 -16.72
C LYS A 143 -13.90 -0.36 -18.13
N GLU A 144 -15.14 -0.10 -18.51
CA GLU A 144 -15.50 0.42 -19.83
C GLU A 144 -14.89 1.80 -20.10
N ARG A 145 -14.99 2.72 -19.12
CA ARG A 145 -14.41 4.06 -19.25
C ARG A 145 -12.90 4.03 -19.34
N LEU A 146 -12.28 3.28 -18.43
CA LEU A 146 -10.83 3.17 -18.39
C LEU A 146 -10.28 2.56 -19.68
N PHE A 147 -10.83 1.43 -20.11
CA PHE A 147 -10.35 0.76 -21.32
C PHE A 147 -10.66 1.54 -22.60
N ALA A 148 -11.80 2.22 -22.70
CA ALA A 148 -12.08 3.13 -23.80
C ALA A 148 -11.06 4.28 -23.88
N TRP A 149 -10.61 4.82 -22.73
CA TRP A 149 -9.55 5.82 -22.68
C TRP A 149 -8.19 5.22 -23.02
N LEU A 150 -7.86 4.04 -22.50
CA LEU A 150 -6.62 3.32 -22.85
C LEU A 150 -6.55 2.99 -24.36
N ASP A 151 -7.65 2.62 -25.00
CA ASP A 151 -7.72 2.25 -26.41
C ASP A 151 -7.58 3.45 -27.36
N LYS A 152 -8.06 4.62 -26.94
CA LYS A 152 -7.91 5.88 -27.70
C LYS A 152 -6.51 6.48 -27.63
N GLY A 153 -5.68 6.00 -26.74
CA GLY A 153 -4.40 6.60 -26.38
C GLY A 153 -4.55 7.49 -25.16
N VAL A 154 -3.79 7.18 -24.09
CA VAL A 154 -3.77 7.98 -22.85
C VAL A 154 -3.28 9.39 -23.19
N ASP A 155 -4.10 10.36 -22.97
CA ASP A 155 -3.73 11.75 -23.13
C ASP A 155 -3.61 12.47 -21.77
N GLN A 156 -2.58 13.31 -21.66
CA GLN A 156 -2.27 14.06 -20.45
C GLN A 156 -3.45 14.96 -20.05
N LYS A 157 -4.14 15.54 -21.01
CA LYS A 157 -5.26 16.46 -20.76
C LYS A 157 -6.42 15.79 -20.04
N THR A 158 -6.66 14.51 -20.27
CA THR A 158 -7.73 13.75 -19.61
C THR A 158 -7.33 13.46 -18.16
N ILE A 159 -6.11 12.97 -17.92
CA ILE A 159 -5.68 12.62 -16.56
C ILE A 159 -5.47 13.87 -15.69
N ASP A 160 -5.00 14.98 -16.25
CA ASP A 160 -4.83 16.25 -15.53
C ASP A 160 -6.15 16.88 -15.05
N LYS A 161 -7.28 16.38 -15.54
CA LYS A 161 -8.62 16.82 -15.14
C LYS A 161 -9.38 15.74 -14.36
N ASP A 162 -8.80 14.57 -14.23
CA ASP A 162 -9.45 13.47 -13.52
C ASP A 162 -9.44 13.72 -12.01
N PRO A 163 -10.63 13.82 -11.37
CA PRO A 163 -10.70 14.19 -9.96
C PRO A 163 -10.06 13.15 -9.02
N ALA A 164 -10.12 11.87 -9.31
CA ALA A 164 -9.47 10.85 -8.50
C ALA A 164 -7.95 10.96 -8.59
N TYR A 165 -7.42 11.22 -9.78
CA TYR A 165 -6.00 11.45 -9.99
C TYR A 165 -5.52 12.73 -9.30
N LEU A 166 -6.26 13.84 -9.43
CA LEU A 166 -5.92 15.12 -8.81
C LEU A 166 -5.88 15.02 -7.28
N ILE A 167 -6.83 14.31 -6.67
CA ILE A 167 -6.84 14.04 -5.22
C ILE A 167 -5.56 13.35 -4.80
N THR A 168 -5.20 12.25 -5.46
CA THR A 168 -4.01 11.48 -5.10
C THR A 168 -2.71 12.22 -5.39
N LYS A 169 -2.63 12.93 -6.51
CA LYS A 169 -1.49 13.76 -6.90
C LYS A 169 -1.25 14.86 -5.87
N SER A 170 -2.31 15.60 -5.47
CA SER A 170 -2.19 16.66 -4.48
C SER A 170 -1.80 16.13 -3.09
N ALA A 171 -2.34 14.98 -2.67
CA ALA A 171 -1.95 14.33 -1.42
C ALA A 171 -0.48 13.91 -1.42
N GLN A 172 -0.02 13.35 -2.52
CA GLN A 172 1.38 12.96 -2.67
C GLN A 172 2.33 14.18 -2.68
N THR A 173 1.93 15.26 -3.36
CA THR A 173 2.69 16.50 -3.37
C THR A 173 2.81 17.05 -1.94
N LYS A 174 1.70 17.07 -1.21
CA LYS A 174 1.69 17.50 0.19
C LYS A 174 2.58 16.64 1.08
N ASN A 175 2.63 15.34 0.86
CA ASN A 175 3.55 14.45 1.57
C ASN A 175 5.02 14.77 1.28
N TYR A 176 5.38 15.14 0.06
CA TYR A 176 6.74 15.59 -0.25
C TYR A 176 7.09 16.89 0.47
N GLU A 177 6.19 17.89 0.47
CA GLU A 177 6.37 19.13 1.21
C GLU A 177 6.59 18.88 2.71
N LEU A 178 5.77 18.02 3.33
CA LEU A 178 5.92 17.65 4.74
C LEU A 178 7.23 16.93 5.02
N ARG A 179 7.65 16.03 4.14
CA ARG A 179 8.92 15.32 4.26
C ARG A 179 10.10 16.29 4.20
N ASP A 180 10.06 17.22 3.25
CA ASP A 180 11.14 18.20 3.07
C ASP A 180 11.17 19.19 4.25
N TYR A 181 10.03 19.61 4.78
CA TYR A 181 9.92 20.41 6.00
C TYR A 181 10.50 19.71 7.23
N LEU A 182 10.31 18.39 7.34
CA LEU A 182 10.82 17.60 8.47
C LEU A 182 12.26 17.13 8.30
N LYS A 183 12.90 17.39 7.18
CA LYS A 183 14.21 16.82 6.82
C LYS A 183 15.27 17.03 7.90
N ASP A 184 15.45 18.27 8.35
CA ASP A 184 16.49 18.61 9.34
C ASP A 184 16.17 18.00 10.71
N ASN A 185 14.90 18.03 11.12
CA ASN A 185 14.46 17.38 12.36
C ASN A 185 14.70 15.87 12.31
N ASN A 186 14.42 15.22 11.18
CA ASN A 186 14.65 13.78 11.00
C ASN A 186 16.16 13.43 11.01
N GLN A 187 17.01 14.28 10.45
CA GLN A 187 18.46 14.13 10.55
C GLN A 187 18.91 14.23 12.01
N LYS A 188 18.41 15.23 12.75
CA LYS A 188 18.69 15.37 14.19
C LYS A 188 18.21 14.14 14.98
N ILE A 189 17.01 13.63 14.73
CA ILE A 189 16.52 12.39 15.34
C ILE A 189 17.48 11.22 15.05
N GLY A 190 17.95 11.09 13.81
CA GLY A 190 18.92 10.06 13.42
C GLY A 190 20.19 10.12 14.24
N ALA A 191 20.79 11.30 14.36
CA ALA A 191 22.00 11.52 15.15
C ALA A 191 21.78 11.21 16.65
N LEU A 192 20.67 11.68 17.22
CA LEU A 192 20.33 11.41 18.62
C LEU A 192 20.04 9.92 18.89
N ARG A 193 19.44 9.20 17.94
CA ARG A 193 19.25 7.75 18.05
C ARG A 193 20.57 6.99 18.02
N THR A 194 21.52 7.42 17.19
CA THR A 194 22.88 6.86 17.19
C THR A 194 23.56 7.06 18.55
N LEU A 195 23.46 8.27 19.11
CA LEU A 195 24.00 8.56 20.44
C LEU A 195 23.28 7.77 21.55
N TYR A 196 21.98 7.54 21.42
CA TYR A 196 21.21 6.70 22.33
C TYR A 196 21.68 5.23 22.30
N MET A 197 21.93 4.69 21.09
CA MET A 197 22.47 3.34 20.96
C MET A 197 23.89 3.24 21.55
N GLU A 198 24.72 4.24 21.35
CA GLU A 198 26.06 4.30 21.97
C GLU A 198 25.95 4.26 23.51
N ALA A 199 25.02 5.01 24.08
CA ALA A 199 24.76 5.00 25.53
C ALA A 199 24.30 3.60 26.01
N LEU A 200 23.43 2.93 25.26
CA LEU A 200 22.97 1.57 25.59
C LEU A 200 24.11 0.55 25.53
N VAL A 201 24.97 0.62 24.52
CA VAL A 201 26.15 -0.25 24.40
C VAL A 201 27.11 -0.01 25.56
N GLU A 202 27.35 1.24 25.93
CA GLU A 202 28.21 1.59 27.06
C GLU A 202 27.62 1.10 28.40
N MET A 203 26.29 1.21 28.60
CA MET A 203 25.63 0.71 29.81
C MET A 203 25.70 -0.82 29.94
N ASN A 204 25.66 -1.53 28.82
CA ASN A 204 25.65 -3.00 28.77
C ASN A 204 27.04 -3.57 28.42
N LYS A 205 28.12 -2.83 28.74
CA LYS A 205 29.48 -3.28 28.50
C LYS A 205 29.74 -4.64 29.14
N GLY A 206 30.12 -5.62 28.33
CA GLY A 206 30.33 -7.01 28.75
C GLY A 206 29.11 -7.95 28.55
N THR A 207 27.97 -7.40 28.13
CA THR A 207 26.80 -8.18 27.75
C THR A 207 26.70 -8.21 26.22
N VAL A 208 26.39 -9.39 25.65
CA VAL A 208 26.11 -9.51 24.22
C VAL A 208 24.75 -8.91 23.92
N LEU A 209 24.73 -7.82 23.17
CA LEU A 209 23.50 -7.25 22.62
C LEU A 209 23.22 -7.92 21.28
N PRO A 210 22.05 -8.57 21.09
CA PRO A 210 21.71 -9.18 19.80
C PRO A 210 21.58 -8.06 18.75
N PRO A 211 22.16 -8.26 17.54
CA PRO A 211 22.02 -7.30 16.45
C PRO A 211 20.57 -7.30 15.95
N ASP A 212 20.13 -6.14 15.45
CA ASP A 212 18.89 -6.05 14.69
C ASP A 212 19.01 -6.81 13.35
N ALA A 213 17.90 -7.13 12.73
CA ALA A 213 17.89 -7.83 11.43
C ALA A 213 18.58 -6.95 10.37
N ASN A 214 19.67 -7.45 9.78
CA ASN A 214 20.55 -6.74 8.86
C ASN A 214 20.66 -7.41 7.48
N SER A 215 19.65 -8.19 7.09
CA SER A 215 19.60 -8.97 5.85
C SER A 215 20.60 -10.15 5.81
N THR A 216 21.21 -10.53 6.92
CA THR A 216 21.94 -11.80 6.98
C THR A 216 20.98 -12.97 6.88
N MET A 217 21.48 -14.08 6.31
CA MET A 217 20.67 -15.27 6.14
C MET A 217 20.17 -15.79 7.50
N ARG A 218 18.84 -16.00 7.58
CA ARG A 218 18.19 -16.64 8.73
C ARG A 218 17.64 -18.00 8.28
N ILE A 219 17.96 -19.04 9.02
CA ILE A 219 17.48 -20.38 8.74
C ILE A 219 16.38 -20.70 9.77
N THR A 220 15.22 -21.11 9.28
CA THR A 220 14.17 -21.71 10.10
C THR A 220 14.03 -23.17 9.71
N TYR A 221 13.82 -24.03 10.69
CA TYR A 221 13.65 -25.46 10.48
C TYR A 221 12.63 -26.02 11.47
N GLY A 222 12.06 -27.17 11.13
CA GLY A 222 11.10 -27.85 12.00
C GLY A 222 10.78 -29.25 11.47
N THR A 223 9.97 -29.95 12.22
CA THR A 223 9.43 -31.24 11.81
C THR A 223 8.06 -31.04 11.17
N VAL A 224 7.82 -31.70 10.05
CA VAL A 224 6.50 -31.71 9.42
C VAL A 224 5.53 -32.47 10.33
N GLY A 225 4.40 -31.84 10.65
CA GLY A 225 3.41 -32.44 11.54
C GLY A 225 2.06 -31.76 11.42
N GLY A 226 1.01 -32.42 11.87
CA GLY A 226 -0.31 -31.85 12.00
C GLY A 226 -0.42 -30.88 13.18
N TYR A 227 -1.51 -30.12 13.27
CA TYR A 227 -1.80 -29.23 14.39
C TYR A 227 -3.31 -29.12 14.66
N SER A 228 -3.66 -28.78 15.89
CA SER A 228 -5.05 -28.58 16.31
C SER A 228 -5.23 -27.09 16.66
N PRO A 229 -5.85 -26.28 15.79
CA PRO A 229 -6.05 -24.84 16.00
C PRO A 229 -7.08 -24.52 17.07
N LYS A 230 -8.00 -25.43 17.34
CA LYS A 230 -9.05 -25.34 18.37
C LYS A 230 -9.57 -26.74 18.75
N ASP A 231 -10.33 -26.79 19.83
CA ASP A 231 -10.95 -28.02 20.29
C ASP A 231 -11.83 -28.68 19.21
N GLY A 232 -11.71 -29.99 19.03
CA GLY A 232 -12.45 -30.76 18.05
C GLY A 232 -12.00 -30.61 16.58
N VAL A 233 -10.91 -29.83 16.30
CA VAL A 233 -10.38 -29.65 14.93
C VAL A 233 -8.90 -30.03 14.88
N THR A 234 -8.56 -30.98 14.02
CA THR A 234 -7.18 -31.39 13.77
C THR A 234 -6.91 -31.33 12.25
N TYR A 235 -5.82 -30.64 11.87
CA TYR A 235 -5.30 -30.64 10.52
C TYR A 235 -4.14 -31.61 10.43
N ASP A 236 -4.18 -32.47 9.44
CA ASP A 236 -3.05 -33.38 9.14
C ASP A 236 -1.89 -32.58 8.50
N TYR A 237 -0.70 -33.17 8.51
CA TYR A 237 0.49 -32.58 7.90
C TYR A 237 0.47 -32.58 6.38
N ARG A 238 -0.46 -33.30 5.76
CA ARG A 238 -0.66 -33.37 4.30
C ARG A 238 -2.14 -33.23 3.94
N SER A 239 -2.40 -32.77 2.73
CA SER A 239 -3.71 -32.81 2.07
C SER A 239 -3.63 -33.72 0.84
N SER A 240 -4.77 -34.23 0.41
CA SER A 240 -4.88 -35.05 -0.78
C SER A 240 -5.34 -34.22 -1.99
N ILE A 241 -5.27 -34.82 -3.17
CA ILE A 241 -5.75 -34.26 -4.43
C ILE A 241 -7.29 -34.08 -4.44
N ASP A 242 -8.01 -34.74 -3.54
CA ASP A 242 -9.46 -34.62 -3.46
C ASP A 242 -9.92 -33.21 -3.12
N GLY A 243 -9.12 -32.46 -2.37
CA GLY A 243 -9.38 -31.05 -2.10
C GLY A 243 -9.45 -30.16 -3.38
N TYR A 244 -8.74 -30.53 -4.44
CA TYR A 244 -8.88 -29.89 -5.74
C TYR A 244 -10.20 -30.24 -6.42
N LYS A 245 -10.62 -31.51 -6.37
CA LYS A 245 -11.91 -31.96 -6.92
C LYS A 245 -13.08 -31.28 -6.24
N GLU A 246 -13.02 -31.11 -4.91
CA GLU A 246 -14.06 -30.45 -4.13
C GLU A 246 -14.22 -28.96 -4.47
N LYS A 247 -13.12 -28.29 -4.83
CA LYS A 247 -13.11 -26.85 -5.11
C LYS A 247 -13.23 -26.50 -6.58
N TYR A 248 -13.07 -27.47 -7.48
CA TYR A 248 -13.09 -27.21 -8.92
C TYR A 248 -14.41 -26.64 -9.41
N VAL A 249 -14.33 -25.51 -10.09
CA VAL A 249 -15.45 -24.86 -10.79
C VAL A 249 -14.97 -24.44 -12.17
N GLU A 250 -15.51 -25.07 -13.20
CA GLU A 250 -15.14 -24.81 -14.59
C GLU A 250 -15.38 -23.35 -14.96
N ASN A 251 -14.38 -22.72 -15.64
CA ASN A 251 -14.37 -21.31 -16.06
C ASN A 251 -14.42 -20.28 -14.90
N ASP A 252 -14.20 -20.71 -13.65
CA ASP A 252 -14.07 -19.79 -12.54
C ASP A 252 -12.64 -19.22 -12.50
N PRO A 253 -12.46 -17.88 -12.33
CA PRO A 253 -11.13 -17.27 -12.35
C PRO A 253 -10.19 -17.74 -11.24
N GLU A 254 -10.71 -18.29 -10.13
CA GLU A 254 -9.95 -18.73 -8.97
C GLU A 254 -9.90 -20.27 -8.85
N PHE A 255 -11.00 -20.95 -9.19
CA PHE A 255 -11.18 -22.37 -8.94
C PHE A 255 -11.16 -23.26 -10.19
N ASP A 256 -10.94 -22.67 -11.38
CA ASP A 256 -10.71 -23.45 -12.59
C ASP A 256 -9.27 -24.01 -12.62
N LEU A 257 -9.12 -25.16 -13.25
CA LEU A 257 -7.83 -25.82 -13.44
C LEU A 257 -7.46 -25.86 -14.94
N ASN A 258 -6.16 -25.85 -15.21
CA ASN A 258 -5.70 -26.15 -16.56
C ASN A 258 -6.30 -27.49 -17.01
N PRO A 259 -6.84 -27.59 -18.27
CA PRO A 259 -7.53 -28.78 -18.76
C PRO A 259 -6.68 -30.07 -18.66
N ASP A 260 -5.35 -29.97 -18.89
CA ASP A 260 -4.47 -31.12 -18.78
C ASP A 260 -4.32 -31.58 -17.32
N CYS A 261 -4.27 -30.61 -16.37
CA CYS A 261 -4.24 -30.92 -14.94
C CYS A 261 -5.53 -31.59 -14.51
N TRP A 262 -6.69 -31.04 -14.95
CA TRP A 262 -7.97 -31.63 -14.62
C TRP A 262 -8.13 -33.04 -15.19
N ALA A 263 -7.74 -33.26 -16.45
CA ALA A 263 -7.75 -34.58 -17.07
C ALA A 263 -6.85 -35.59 -16.33
N ALA A 264 -5.67 -35.17 -15.86
CA ALA A 264 -4.78 -36.00 -15.06
C ALA A 264 -5.40 -36.37 -13.70
N ILE A 265 -6.07 -35.41 -13.04
CA ILE A 265 -6.80 -35.63 -11.78
C ILE A 265 -7.93 -36.64 -11.99
N GLN A 266 -8.71 -36.50 -13.07
CA GLN A 266 -9.79 -37.45 -13.38
C GLN A 266 -9.30 -38.84 -13.70
N LYS A 267 -8.15 -38.94 -14.39
CA LYS A 267 -7.53 -40.23 -14.73
C LYS A 267 -7.03 -41.00 -13.51
N GLY A 268 -6.60 -40.27 -12.45
CA GLY A 268 -6.11 -40.86 -11.22
C GLY A 268 -4.78 -41.62 -11.32
N ASP A 269 -3.98 -41.32 -12.36
CA ASP A 269 -2.67 -41.95 -12.57
C ASP A 269 -1.60 -41.03 -11.96
N TRP A 270 -1.21 -41.33 -10.72
CA TRP A 270 -0.26 -40.52 -9.96
C TRP A 270 1.19 -41.03 -10.09
N GLY A 271 1.41 -42.16 -10.80
CA GLY A 271 2.73 -42.73 -11.01
C GLY A 271 3.45 -42.96 -9.67
N ARG A 272 4.67 -42.40 -9.57
CA ARG A 272 5.50 -42.54 -8.33
C ARG A 272 4.99 -41.72 -7.12
N TYR A 273 3.99 -40.90 -7.31
CA TYR A 273 3.40 -40.05 -6.26
C TYR A 273 2.08 -40.62 -5.73
N ALA A 274 1.66 -41.78 -6.23
CA ALA A 274 0.52 -42.50 -5.68
C ALA A 274 0.80 -42.92 -4.23
N ASP A 275 -0.17 -42.71 -3.35
CA ASP A 275 -0.13 -43.30 -2.03
C ASP A 275 -0.08 -44.84 -2.17
N LYS A 276 0.74 -45.48 -1.38
CA LYS A 276 0.95 -46.94 -1.46
C LYS A 276 0.03 -47.74 -0.55
N ASP A 277 -0.89 -47.03 0.16
CA ASP A 277 -1.83 -47.65 1.10
C ASP A 277 -3.26 -47.61 0.58
#